data_2dc965bca5dd07e54ec3e4a7915ac5bf
#
_entry.id   2dc965bca5dd07e54ec3e4a7915ac5bf
#
_cell.length_a   1.000
_cell.length_b   1.000
_cell.length_c   1.000
_cell.angle_alpha   90.00
_cell.angle_beta   90.00
_cell.angle_gamma   90.00
#
_symmetry.space_group_name_H-M   'P 1'
#
loop_
_entity.id
_entity.type
_entity.pdbx_description
1 polymer ?
#
loop_
_entity_poly.entity_id
_entity_poly.type
_entity_poly.pdbx_seq_one_letter_code
_entity_poly.pdbx_strand_id
1 'polypeptide(L)'
;MNILDWTHGTVAPPSVMYARQNLPLIVDHGRPDPQIANGSLWGATVGNATLVWRSGIGIDRHGNLIYAAGNDQTASSLASALIRAGAVRAMELDINSYWVSFITYGGWGALAPANLMPDMNRLATRYLTPDDRDFFAVYLRRHALR
;
A
#
# COMPACT_ATOMS: atom_id res chain seq x y z
N MET A 1 13.54 -1.61 0.83
CA MET A 1 12.35 -2.38 0.46
C MET A 1 12.28 -2.46 -1.05
N ASN A 2 11.76 -3.54 -1.62
CA ASN A 2 11.55 -3.67 -3.07
C ASN A 2 10.15 -4.26 -3.32
N ILE A 3 9.59 -3.97 -4.48
CA ILE A 3 8.32 -4.51 -4.97
C ILE A 3 8.64 -5.24 -6.26
N LEU A 4 8.35 -6.52 -6.32
CA LEU A 4 8.74 -7.41 -7.41
C LEU A 4 7.57 -8.29 -7.82
N ASP A 5 7.50 -8.63 -9.09
CA ASP A 5 6.73 -9.79 -9.52
C ASP A 5 7.47 -11.06 -9.08
N TRP A 6 6.76 -11.91 -8.33
CA TRP A 6 7.33 -13.15 -7.80
C TRP A 6 6.77 -14.34 -8.56
N THR A 7 7.53 -14.83 -9.51
CA THR A 7 7.13 -15.96 -10.32
C THR A 7 7.08 -17.25 -9.49
N HIS A 8 6.07 -18.08 -9.71
CA HIS A 8 5.89 -19.38 -9.05
C HIS A 8 7.19 -20.22 -9.08
N GLY A 9 7.58 -20.75 -7.94
CA GLY A 9 8.78 -21.60 -7.79
C GLY A 9 10.08 -20.83 -7.56
N THR A 10 10.07 -19.51 -7.57
CA THR A 10 11.25 -18.72 -7.24
C THR A 10 11.51 -18.78 -5.73
N VAL A 11 12.71 -19.21 -5.36
CA VAL A 11 13.16 -19.19 -3.95
C VAL A 11 13.65 -17.80 -3.60
N ALA A 12 13.23 -17.30 -2.42
CA ALA A 12 13.70 -16.01 -1.94
C ALA A 12 15.22 -15.99 -1.79
N PRO A 13 15.93 -14.98 -2.32
CA PRO A 13 17.37 -14.83 -2.06
C PRO A 13 17.64 -14.76 -0.55
N PRO A 14 18.79 -15.26 -0.07
CA PRO A 14 19.14 -15.23 1.37
C PRO A 14 19.13 -13.83 2.00
N SER A 15 19.23 -12.79 1.18
CA SER A 15 19.14 -11.38 1.61
C SER A 15 17.73 -10.89 1.93
N VAL A 16 16.70 -11.65 1.56
CA VAL A 16 15.30 -11.33 1.87
C VAL A 16 14.98 -11.80 3.27
N MET A 17 14.86 -10.89 4.21
CA MET A 17 14.49 -11.21 5.59
C MET A 17 12.98 -11.38 5.76
N TYR A 18 12.20 -10.58 5.05
CA TYR A 18 10.74 -10.60 5.09
C TYR A 18 10.17 -10.40 3.70
N ALA A 19 9.12 -11.13 3.38
CA ALA A 19 8.35 -10.96 2.16
C ALA A 19 6.86 -11.00 2.48
N ARG A 20 6.09 -10.17 1.80
CA ARG A 20 4.64 -10.21 1.80
C ARG A 20 4.17 -10.31 0.36
N GLN A 21 3.32 -11.29 0.11
CA GLN A 21 2.67 -11.47 -1.18
C GLN A 21 1.28 -10.83 -1.16
N ASN A 22 0.89 -10.28 -2.29
CA ASN A 22 -0.47 -9.84 -2.57
C ASN A 22 -0.81 -10.15 -4.03
N LEU A 23 -1.78 -9.43 -4.59
CA LEU A 23 -2.23 -9.52 -5.98
C LEU A 23 -1.07 -9.24 -6.97
N PRO A 24 -1.25 -9.43 -8.28
CA PRO A 24 -0.28 -9.01 -9.30
C PRO A 24 0.13 -7.55 -9.14
N LEU A 25 1.24 -7.15 -9.77
CA LEU A 25 1.65 -5.75 -9.78
C LEU A 25 0.59 -4.91 -10.49
N ILE A 26 0.02 -3.93 -9.79
CA ILE A 26 -0.95 -2.99 -10.38
C ILE A 26 -0.24 -1.96 -11.29
N VAL A 27 1.04 -1.70 -11.02
CA VAL A 27 1.95 -0.88 -11.85
C VAL A 27 3.25 -1.62 -12.02
N ASP A 28 3.73 -1.78 -13.26
CA ASP A 28 5.07 -2.23 -13.57
C ASP A 28 5.69 -1.35 -14.66
N HIS A 29 7.00 -1.07 -14.51
CA HIS A 29 7.73 -0.15 -15.42
C HIS A 29 7.02 1.20 -15.64
N GLY A 30 6.33 1.72 -14.61
CA GLY A 30 5.58 2.98 -14.70
C GLY A 30 4.32 2.92 -15.56
N ARG A 31 3.81 1.73 -15.85
CA ARG A 31 2.59 1.48 -16.63
C ARG A 31 1.62 0.65 -15.83
N PRO A 32 0.31 0.85 -16.00
CA PRO A 32 -0.68 -0.01 -15.36
C PRO A 32 -0.60 -1.43 -15.95
N ASP A 33 -1.00 -2.40 -15.15
CA ASP A 33 -1.13 -3.79 -15.59
C ASP A 33 -2.02 -3.85 -16.84
N PRO A 34 -1.67 -4.66 -17.88
CA PRO A 34 -2.49 -4.79 -19.09
C PRO A 34 -3.92 -5.28 -18.83
N GLN A 35 -4.13 -6.01 -17.73
CA GLN A 35 -5.44 -6.52 -17.32
C GLN A 35 -6.12 -5.63 -16.26
N ILE A 36 -5.70 -4.38 -16.12
CA ILE A 36 -6.20 -3.46 -15.09
C ILE A 36 -7.73 -3.28 -15.13
N ALA A 37 -8.34 -3.45 -16.28
CA ALA A 37 -9.80 -3.38 -16.46
C ALA A 37 -10.53 -4.66 -16.03
N ASN A 38 -9.82 -5.77 -15.83
CA ASN A 38 -10.42 -7.02 -15.39
C ASN A 38 -10.62 -7.01 -13.87
N GLY A 39 -11.79 -6.55 -13.42
CA GLY A 39 -12.09 -6.36 -12.00
C GLY A 39 -11.91 -7.61 -11.14
N SER A 40 -12.04 -8.81 -11.70
CA SER A 40 -11.88 -10.07 -10.95
C SER A 40 -10.46 -10.31 -10.45
N LEU A 41 -9.45 -9.67 -11.04
CA LEU A 41 -8.05 -9.78 -10.63
C LEU A 41 -7.71 -8.86 -9.44
N TRP A 42 -8.54 -7.85 -9.18
CA TRP A 42 -8.24 -6.75 -8.24
C TRP A 42 -9.12 -6.82 -6.99
N GLY A 43 -9.42 -8.04 -6.55
CA GLY A 43 -10.16 -8.32 -5.33
C GLY A 43 -11.67 -8.40 -5.52
N ALA A 44 -12.31 -9.26 -4.73
CA ALA A 44 -13.75 -9.39 -4.70
C ALA A 44 -14.38 -8.26 -3.86
N THR A 45 -15.44 -7.68 -4.38
CA THR A 45 -16.18 -6.61 -3.70
C THR A 45 -17.62 -7.05 -3.41
N VAL A 46 -18.21 -6.49 -2.37
CA VAL A 46 -19.62 -6.75 -2.04
C VAL A 46 -20.51 -6.22 -3.17
N GLY A 47 -21.37 -7.09 -3.69
CA GLY A 47 -22.27 -6.73 -4.80
C GLY A 47 -21.56 -6.39 -6.11
N ASN A 48 -20.31 -6.85 -6.30
CA ASN A 48 -19.48 -6.51 -7.46
C ASN A 48 -19.30 -4.99 -7.67
N ALA A 49 -19.29 -4.22 -6.58
CA ALA A 49 -19.07 -2.79 -6.66
C ALA A 49 -17.74 -2.47 -7.33
N THR A 50 -17.74 -1.58 -8.31
CA THR A 50 -16.53 -1.18 -9.04
C THR A 50 -15.80 -0.03 -8.37
N LEU A 51 -16.52 0.81 -7.64
CA LEU A 51 -16.01 1.93 -6.88
C LEU A 51 -16.02 1.56 -5.40
N VAL A 52 -14.84 1.39 -4.82
CA VAL A 52 -14.65 1.01 -3.43
C VAL A 52 -13.44 1.74 -2.84
N TRP A 53 -13.25 1.64 -1.55
CA TRP A 53 -11.96 1.97 -0.96
C TRP A 53 -10.88 1.11 -1.59
N ARG A 54 -9.78 1.73 -1.98
CA ARG A 54 -8.58 1.02 -2.41
C ARG A 54 -7.34 1.68 -1.85
N SER A 55 -6.34 0.87 -1.62
CA SER A 55 -5.01 1.34 -1.24
C SER A 55 -3.94 0.59 -2.01
N GLY A 56 -2.78 1.22 -2.12
CA GLY A 56 -1.64 0.63 -2.79
C GLY A 56 -0.33 1.21 -2.28
N ILE A 57 0.72 0.41 -2.43
CA ILE A 57 2.09 0.81 -2.12
C ILE A 57 2.95 0.66 -3.36
N GLY A 58 3.77 1.65 -3.62
CA GLY A 58 4.67 1.68 -4.76
C GLY A 58 6.08 2.10 -4.37
N ILE A 59 6.98 1.98 -5.32
CA ILE A 59 8.33 2.54 -5.28
C ILE A 59 8.58 3.38 -6.52
N ASP A 60 9.27 4.50 -6.35
CA ASP A 60 9.78 5.30 -7.46
C ASP A 60 11.13 4.76 -7.97
N ARG A 61 11.68 5.40 -9.00
CA ARG A 61 13.01 5.07 -9.56
C ARG A 61 14.18 5.27 -8.60
N HIS A 62 13.98 6.01 -7.51
CA HIS A 62 14.98 6.27 -6.49
C HIS A 62 14.84 5.33 -5.27
N GLY A 63 13.81 4.46 -5.28
CA GLY A 63 13.50 3.56 -4.17
C GLY A 63 12.70 4.20 -3.03
N ASN A 64 12.16 5.41 -3.25
CA ASN A 64 11.25 6.01 -2.28
C ASN A 64 9.91 5.27 -2.27
N LEU A 65 9.35 5.12 -1.07
CA LEU A 65 8.03 4.52 -0.90
C LEU A 65 6.94 5.53 -1.23
N ILE A 66 5.93 5.06 -1.94
CA ILE A 66 4.72 5.79 -2.28
C ILE A 66 3.54 5.00 -1.72
N TYR A 67 2.69 5.64 -0.95
CA TYR A 67 1.40 5.09 -0.55
C TYR A 67 0.29 5.93 -1.17
N ALA A 68 -0.72 5.28 -1.71
CA ALA A 68 -1.93 5.91 -2.20
C ALA A 68 -3.15 5.18 -1.65
N ALA A 69 -4.15 5.93 -1.24
CA ALA A 69 -5.45 5.39 -0.83
C ALA A 69 -6.56 6.37 -1.17
N GLY A 70 -7.77 5.87 -1.30
CA GLY A 70 -8.94 6.69 -1.50
C GLY A 70 -10.23 5.88 -1.50
N ASN A 71 -11.32 6.56 -1.17
CA ASN A 71 -12.66 6.05 -1.40
C ASN A 71 -13.05 6.21 -2.87
N ASP A 72 -14.06 5.45 -3.31
CA ASP A 72 -14.61 5.50 -4.67
C ASP A 72 -13.55 5.34 -5.78
N GLN A 73 -12.62 4.41 -5.56
CA GLN A 73 -11.56 4.09 -6.50
C GLN A 73 -11.86 2.81 -7.30
N THR A 74 -11.49 2.83 -8.59
CA THR A 74 -11.28 1.63 -9.38
C THR A 74 -9.80 1.21 -9.27
N ALA A 75 -9.46 -0.02 -9.70
CA ALA A 75 -8.06 -0.42 -9.85
C ALA A 75 -7.31 0.52 -10.80
N SER A 76 -7.94 0.92 -11.91
CA SER A 76 -7.35 1.86 -12.88
C SER A 76 -7.08 3.24 -12.29
N SER A 77 -7.98 3.78 -11.48
CA SER A 77 -7.76 5.08 -10.85
C SER A 77 -6.66 5.04 -9.80
N LEU A 78 -6.58 3.95 -9.02
CA LEU A 78 -5.48 3.73 -8.08
C LEU A 78 -4.13 3.61 -8.80
N ALA A 79 -4.04 2.80 -9.88
CA ALA A 79 -2.83 2.70 -10.69
C ALA A 79 -2.40 4.06 -11.24
N SER A 80 -3.36 4.85 -11.75
CA SER A 80 -3.10 6.19 -12.26
C SER A 80 -2.58 7.14 -11.18
N ALA A 81 -3.12 7.05 -9.95
CA ALA A 81 -2.67 7.85 -8.83
C ALA A 81 -1.22 7.50 -8.44
N LEU A 82 -0.90 6.22 -8.35
CA LEU A 82 0.46 5.73 -8.05
C LEU A 82 1.46 6.16 -9.11
N ILE A 83 1.12 6.04 -10.40
CA ILE A 83 1.98 6.45 -11.53
C ILE A 83 2.22 7.96 -11.48
N ARG A 84 1.18 8.77 -11.27
CA ARG A 84 1.33 10.24 -11.15
C ARG A 84 2.19 10.64 -9.95
N ALA A 85 2.19 9.85 -8.89
CA ALA A 85 3.08 10.04 -7.76
C ALA A 85 4.52 9.57 -8.03
N GLY A 86 4.80 9.00 -9.21
CA GLY A 86 6.14 8.59 -9.62
C GLY A 86 6.44 7.10 -9.46
N ALA A 87 5.45 6.27 -9.11
CA ALA A 87 5.67 4.84 -8.94
C ALA A 87 6.11 4.20 -10.27
N VAL A 88 7.20 3.44 -10.22
CA VAL A 88 7.65 2.58 -11.31
C VAL A 88 7.20 1.13 -11.11
N ARG A 89 6.99 0.72 -9.86
CA ARG A 89 6.32 -0.52 -9.48
C ARG A 89 5.41 -0.28 -8.32
N ALA A 90 4.26 -0.94 -8.33
CA ALA A 90 3.30 -0.86 -7.23
C ALA A 90 2.45 -2.12 -7.14
N MET A 91 1.99 -2.41 -5.95
CA MET A 91 1.01 -3.44 -5.66
C MET A 91 -0.22 -2.83 -4.98
N GLU A 92 -1.37 -3.39 -5.25
CA GLU A 92 -2.58 -3.09 -4.50
C GLU A 92 -2.47 -3.69 -3.10
N LEU A 93 -3.01 -2.99 -2.11
CA LEU A 93 -3.13 -3.47 -0.74
C LEU A 93 -4.60 -3.81 -0.47
N ASP A 94 -5.13 -3.38 0.67
CA ASP A 94 -6.50 -3.68 1.02
C ASP A 94 -7.50 -2.77 0.26
N ILE A 95 -8.66 -3.33 -0.05
CA ILE A 95 -9.77 -2.66 -0.73
C ILE A 95 -11.03 -2.56 0.15
N ASN A 96 -10.95 -3.04 1.38
CA ASN A 96 -12.03 -2.93 2.34
C ASN A 96 -11.86 -1.66 3.18
N SER A 97 -12.91 -0.85 3.26
CA SER A 97 -12.91 0.41 4.01
C SER A 97 -12.48 0.26 5.48
N TYR A 98 -12.70 -0.90 6.09
CA TYR A 98 -12.27 -1.18 7.46
C TYR A 98 -10.77 -1.45 7.61
N TRP A 99 -10.09 -1.78 6.51
CA TRP A 99 -8.70 -2.20 6.55
C TRP A 99 -7.75 -1.23 5.85
N VAL A 100 -8.27 -0.42 4.93
CA VAL A 100 -7.49 0.68 4.36
C VAL A 100 -7.17 1.67 5.47
N SER A 101 -5.91 1.71 5.89
CA SER A 101 -5.45 2.60 6.96
C SER A 101 -4.00 3.04 6.72
N PHE A 102 -3.71 4.27 7.06
CA PHE A 102 -2.37 4.82 7.14
C PHE A 102 -2.32 5.78 8.33
N ILE A 103 -1.49 5.45 9.30
CA ILE A 103 -1.39 6.20 10.54
C ILE A 103 0.03 6.75 10.66
N THR A 104 0.12 8.03 10.90
CA THR A 104 1.38 8.69 11.25
C THR A 104 1.49 8.83 12.75
N TYR A 105 2.70 8.72 13.27
CA TYR A 105 3.02 8.94 14.66
C TYR A 105 4.00 10.11 14.73
N GLY A 106 3.48 11.30 15.02
CA GLY A 106 4.26 12.53 15.12
C GLY A 106 4.57 12.89 16.56
N GLY A 107 5.55 13.78 16.73
CA GLY A 107 5.89 14.37 18.02
C GLY A 107 7.15 13.80 18.68
N TRP A 108 7.90 14.68 19.36
CA TRP A 108 9.02 14.31 20.21
C TRP A 108 8.47 13.92 21.58
N GLY A 109 8.65 12.66 21.96
CA GLY A 109 8.35 12.19 23.31
C GLY A 109 6.90 11.76 23.58
N ALA A 110 5.98 11.94 22.64
CA ALA A 110 4.63 11.41 22.75
C ALA A 110 4.20 10.77 21.41
N LEU A 111 3.57 9.61 21.48
CA LEU A 111 2.92 9.01 20.33
C LEU A 111 1.63 9.82 20.06
N ALA A 112 1.65 10.64 19.02
CA ALA A 112 0.48 11.38 18.54
C ALA A 112 0.00 10.75 17.23
N PRO A 113 -0.84 9.71 17.29
CA PRO A 113 -1.33 9.03 16.10
C PRO A 113 -2.33 9.90 15.36
N ALA A 114 -2.19 9.97 14.04
CA ALA A 114 -3.13 10.65 13.17
C ALA A 114 -3.36 9.84 11.89
N ASN A 115 -4.61 9.70 11.50
CA ASN A 115 -4.95 9.13 10.19
C ASN A 115 -4.50 10.06 9.07
N LEU A 116 -4.02 9.48 7.97
CA LEU A 116 -3.65 10.24 6.77
C LEU A 116 -4.86 11.00 6.19
N MET A 117 -6.03 10.39 6.22
CA MET A 117 -7.28 11.00 5.76
C MET A 117 -8.34 10.90 6.86
N PRO A 118 -9.18 11.94 7.02
CA PRO A 118 -10.17 12.02 8.11
C PRO A 118 -11.30 10.99 8.00
N ASP A 119 -11.54 10.48 6.79
CA ASP A 119 -12.59 9.50 6.49
C ASP A 119 -12.13 8.04 6.55
N MET A 120 -10.89 7.78 7.00
CA MET A 120 -10.44 6.42 7.32
C MET A 120 -11.23 5.86 8.49
N ASN A 121 -11.83 4.67 8.31
CA ASN A 121 -12.81 4.10 9.26
C ASN A 121 -12.22 3.65 10.61
N ARG A 122 -10.92 3.40 10.68
CA ARG A 122 -10.29 2.94 11.93
C ARG A 122 -9.69 4.09 12.69
N LEU A 123 -9.73 3.99 14.03
CA LEU A 123 -9.11 4.97 14.90
C LEU A 123 -7.59 4.99 14.70
N ALA A 124 -7.00 6.18 14.72
CA ALA A 124 -5.55 6.34 14.62
C ALA A 124 -4.78 5.65 15.77
N THR A 125 -5.44 5.41 16.89
CA THR A 125 -4.88 4.70 18.06
C THR A 125 -4.83 3.19 17.89
N ARG A 126 -5.35 2.64 16.79
CA ARG A 126 -5.53 1.20 16.58
C ARG A 126 -4.32 0.37 16.97
N TYR A 127 -3.14 0.72 16.49
CA TYR A 127 -1.91 -0.05 16.71
C TYR A 127 -1.15 0.34 18.00
N LEU A 128 -1.77 1.09 18.89
CA LEU A 128 -1.26 1.28 20.27
C LEU A 128 -1.67 0.14 21.21
N THR A 129 -2.53 -0.75 20.75
CA THR A 129 -2.95 -1.98 21.41
C THR A 129 -2.72 -3.16 20.47
N PRO A 130 -2.63 -4.41 20.98
CA PRO A 130 -2.55 -5.59 20.12
C PRO A 130 -3.71 -5.64 19.12
N ASP A 131 -3.40 -5.99 17.87
CA ASP A 131 -4.36 -6.14 16.77
C ASP A 131 -4.09 -7.47 16.07
N ASP A 132 -5.10 -8.03 15.41
CA ASP A 132 -5.05 -9.33 14.72
C ASP A 132 -4.73 -9.20 13.21
N ARG A 133 -4.44 -7.98 12.74
CA ARG A 133 -4.13 -7.72 11.33
C ARG A 133 -2.66 -7.39 11.14
N ASP A 134 -2.11 -7.87 10.05
CA ASP A 134 -0.76 -7.51 9.61
C ASP A 134 -0.69 -6.05 9.12
N PHE A 135 0.46 -5.44 9.28
CA PHE A 135 0.73 -4.06 8.88
C PHE A 135 2.20 -3.85 8.52
N PHE A 136 2.50 -2.79 7.82
CA PHE A 136 3.86 -2.30 7.61
C PHE A 136 4.17 -1.19 8.60
N ALA A 137 5.28 -1.32 9.33
CA ALA A 137 5.83 -0.24 10.13
C ALA A 137 7.02 0.40 9.40
N VAL A 138 6.94 1.69 9.13
CA VAL A 138 7.99 2.43 8.44
C VAL A 138 8.59 3.44 9.42
N TYR A 139 9.91 3.32 9.66
CA TYR A 139 10.65 4.20 10.55
C TYR A 139 11.53 5.14 9.73
N LEU A 140 11.41 6.43 9.99
CA LEU A 140 12.32 7.41 9.43
C LEU A 140 13.70 7.28 10.11
N ARG A 141 14.76 7.14 9.31
CA ARG A 141 16.13 7.21 9.83
C ARG A 141 16.39 8.64 10.30
N ARG A 142 16.84 8.80 11.54
CA ARG A 142 17.40 10.08 11.96
C ARG A 142 18.66 10.34 11.15
N HIS A 143 18.68 11.39 10.35
CA HIS A 143 19.95 11.91 9.85
C HIS A 143 20.75 12.36 11.08
N ALA A 144 21.90 11.72 11.32
CA ALA A 144 22.87 12.29 12.22
C ALA A 144 23.24 13.68 11.64
N LEU A 145 22.90 14.73 12.34
CA LEU A 145 23.44 16.06 12.03
C LEU A 145 24.95 15.93 12.11
N ARG A 146 25.62 16.00 10.96
CA ARG A 146 27.08 16.13 10.88
C ARG A 146 27.45 17.58 11.14
#